data_7e14c09f188665f40d3ec5517c106af6
#
_entry.id   7e14c09f188665f40d3ec5517c106af6
#
_cell.length_a   1.000
_cell.length_b   1.000
_cell.length_c   1.000
_cell.angle_alpha   90.00
_cell.angle_beta   90.00
_cell.angle_gamma   90.00
#
_symmetry.space_group_name_H-M   'P 1'
#
loop_
_entity.id
_entity.type
_entity.pdbx_description
1 polymer ?
#
loop_
_entity_poly.entity_id
_entity_poly.type
_entity_poly.pdbx_seq_one_letter_code
_entity_poly.pdbx_strand_id
1 'polypeptide(L)'
;IEVVVLDRPNPLGGNKIEGNYVEPGFYSFVSQYKIPYIYGLTVGEFAEFINEEGLNKGQKGNEPHQKCRLTVVPMEGWERDMLYEDTGLPWVLPSPNIPFKETPMYYAAAGICGELYGFMNIGIGYTLPFQLFGAVWLDAVKLKEKLDSYGLEGISFRTIWFKPFSGSQKGQLVQGLQYFFTDYEKARVTETQFYVIQAVKELYPDKGA
;
A
#
# COMPACT_ATOMS: atom_id res chain seq x y z
N ILE A 1 2.86 31.27 -4.83
CA ILE A 1 1.65 30.61 -4.30
C ILE A 1 1.84 30.43 -2.80
N GLU A 2 0.79 30.65 -2.03
CA GLU A 2 0.74 30.35 -0.60
C GLU A 2 -0.08 29.07 -0.41
N VAL A 3 0.44 28.15 0.41
CA VAL A 3 -0.17 26.87 0.70
C VAL A 3 -0.21 26.68 2.22
N VAL A 4 -1.37 26.32 2.75
CA VAL A 4 -1.55 25.97 4.16
C VAL A 4 -1.94 24.49 4.22
N VAL A 5 -1.19 23.70 4.97
CA VAL A 5 -1.45 22.29 5.20
C VAL A 5 -1.88 22.11 6.65
N LEU A 6 -3.11 21.64 6.85
CA LEU A 6 -3.57 21.15 8.15
C LEU A 6 -3.10 19.70 8.28
N ASP A 7 -2.14 19.44 9.13
CA ASP A 7 -1.51 18.14 9.23
C ASP A 7 -2.47 17.03 9.67
N ARG A 8 -2.19 15.80 9.25
CA ARG A 8 -2.99 14.60 9.53
C ARG A 8 -2.08 13.40 9.80
N PRO A 9 -2.52 12.44 10.65
CA PRO A 9 -1.77 11.23 10.92
C PRO A 9 -1.55 10.41 9.67
N ASN A 10 -0.38 9.81 9.53
CA ASN A 10 -0.17 8.75 8.55
C ASN A 10 -0.82 7.46 9.05
N PRO A 11 -1.77 6.85 8.32
CA PRO A 11 -2.44 5.62 8.76
C PRO A 11 -1.50 4.42 8.95
N LEU A 12 -0.31 4.47 8.35
CA LEU A 12 0.71 3.44 8.50
C LEU A 12 1.66 3.69 9.68
N GLY A 13 1.42 4.75 10.47
CA GLY A 13 2.32 5.20 11.53
C GLY A 13 3.50 6.02 10.98
N GLY A 14 4.30 6.58 11.89
CA GLY A 14 5.45 7.42 11.56
C GLY A 14 6.80 6.70 11.56
N ASN A 15 6.87 5.49 12.10
CA ASN A 15 8.13 4.76 12.30
C ASN A 15 8.46 3.77 11.17
N LYS A 16 7.44 3.26 10.46
CA LYS A 16 7.65 2.26 9.42
C LYS A 16 8.10 2.91 8.12
N ILE A 17 9.28 2.49 7.65
CA ILE A 17 9.86 2.91 6.37
C ILE A 17 10.26 1.63 5.62
N GLU A 18 9.67 1.41 4.43
CA GLU A 18 9.90 0.20 3.65
C GLU A 18 9.85 0.47 2.14
N GLY A 19 10.45 -0.41 1.38
CA GLY A 19 10.48 -0.39 -0.08
C GLY A 19 11.60 0.46 -0.67
N ASN A 20 11.74 0.39 -1.97
CA ASN A 20 12.77 1.08 -2.71
C ASN A 20 12.42 2.55 -2.94
N TYR A 21 13.45 3.38 -3.11
CA TYR A 21 13.29 4.72 -3.64
C TYR A 21 12.96 4.67 -5.12
N VAL A 22 12.23 5.68 -5.60
CA VAL A 22 12.02 5.89 -7.03
C VAL A 22 13.36 6.19 -7.69
N GLU A 23 13.71 5.43 -8.71
CA GLU A 23 14.97 5.58 -9.46
C GLU A 23 14.82 6.57 -10.63
N PRO A 24 15.92 7.21 -11.07
CA PRO A 24 15.90 8.05 -12.26
C PRO A 24 15.37 7.28 -13.48
N GLY A 25 14.45 7.89 -14.22
CA GLY A 25 13.79 7.27 -15.37
C GLY A 25 12.45 6.59 -15.06
N PHE A 26 12.12 6.38 -13.77
CA PHE A 26 10.87 5.78 -13.33
C PHE A 26 9.90 6.75 -12.64
N TYR A 27 10.20 8.04 -12.68
CA TYR A 27 9.27 9.04 -12.17
C TYR A 27 8.00 9.09 -13.00
N SER A 28 6.85 9.15 -12.33
CA SER A 28 5.53 9.17 -12.95
C SER A 28 4.56 10.03 -12.13
N PHE A 29 3.32 10.17 -12.58
CA PHE A 29 2.28 10.88 -11.84
C PHE A 29 2.08 10.32 -10.40
N VAL A 30 2.22 9.01 -10.22
CA VAL A 30 2.07 8.33 -8.93
C VAL A 30 3.39 8.12 -8.18
N SER A 31 4.51 8.52 -8.76
CA SER A 31 5.87 8.33 -8.22
C SER A 31 6.72 9.56 -8.54
N GLN A 32 6.33 10.69 -7.98
CA GLN A 32 6.90 12.00 -8.36
C GLN A 32 8.21 12.33 -7.64
N TYR A 33 8.47 11.73 -6.48
CA TYR A 33 9.57 12.11 -5.61
C TYR A 33 10.41 10.89 -5.24
N LYS A 34 11.68 11.12 -4.90
CA LYS A 34 12.60 10.09 -4.41
C LYS A 34 12.30 9.75 -2.96
N ILE A 35 11.22 9.02 -2.74
CA ILE A 35 10.79 8.52 -1.44
C ILE A 35 10.63 7.00 -1.49
N PRO A 36 10.73 6.29 -0.35
CA PRO A 36 10.42 4.86 -0.30
C PRO A 36 8.91 4.63 -0.45
N TYR A 37 8.51 3.39 -0.70
CA TYR A 37 7.11 3.02 -0.90
C TYR A 37 6.25 3.30 0.36
N ILE A 38 6.78 2.96 1.54
CA ILE A 38 6.25 3.42 2.84
C ILE A 38 7.27 4.40 3.40
N TYR A 39 6.88 5.64 3.61
CA TYR A 39 7.80 6.75 3.89
C TYR A 39 7.70 7.33 5.32
N GLY A 40 6.71 6.90 6.14
CA GLY A 40 6.60 7.25 7.55
C GLY A 40 6.41 8.74 7.88
N LEU A 41 6.07 9.58 6.91
CA LEU A 41 5.83 11.01 7.13
C LEU A 41 4.33 11.31 7.22
N THR A 42 3.96 12.31 8.02
CA THR A 42 2.63 12.92 7.95
C THR A 42 2.49 13.73 6.66
N VAL A 43 1.27 14.16 6.33
CA VAL A 43 1.07 15.00 5.14
C VAL A 43 1.78 16.35 5.26
N GLY A 44 1.84 16.90 6.47
CA GLY A 44 2.57 18.15 6.77
C GLY A 44 4.08 17.98 6.61
N GLU A 45 4.65 16.97 7.24
CA GLU A 45 6.07 16.62 7.10
C GLU A 45 6.45 16.33 5.65
N PHE A 46 5.58 15.64 4.91
CA PHE A 46 5.82 15.38 3.49
C PHE A 46 5.76 16.68 2.67
N ALA A 47 4.83 17.58 2.98
CA ALA A 47 4.76 18.88 2.31
C ALA A 47 6.03 19.71 2.57
N GLU A 48 6.56 19.72 3.80
CA GLU A 48 7.82 20.38 4.14
C GLU A 48 9.00 19.75 3.37
N PHE A 49 9.09 18.43 3.37
CA PHE A 49 10.12 17.69 2.64
C PHE A 49 10.14 18.07 1.15
N ILE A 50 9.00 17.98 0.46
CA ILE A 50 8.95 18.30 -0.98
C ILE A 50 9.17 19.78 -1.26
N ASN A 51 8.77 20.67 -0.36
CA ASN A 51 9.01 22.10 -0.51
C ASN A 51 10.51 22.45 -0.33
N GLU A 52 11.23 21.77 0.57
CA GLU A 52 12.68 21.91 0.74
C GLU A 52 13.45 21.31 -0.43
N GLU A 53 13.12 20.09 -0.84
CA GLU A 53 13.77 19.37 -1.94
C GLU A 53 13.43 19.97 -3.33
N GLY A 54 12.30 20.65 -3.45
CA GLY A 54 11.79 21.29 -4.65
C GLY A 54 10.76 20.48 -5.42
N LEU A 55 9.71 21.17 -5.81
CA LEU A 55 8.52 20.57 -6.41
C LEU A 55 8.78 19.85 -7.74
N ASN A 56 9.87 20.12 -8.41
CA ASN A 56 10.16 19.58 -9.76
C ASN A 56 11.33 18.58 -9.80
N LYS A 57 11.96 18.28 -8.66
CA LYS A 57 13.22 17.51 -8.62
C LYS A 57 13.09 16.06 -9.10
N GLY A 58 11.88 15.48 -9.08
CA GLY A 58 11.62 14.11 -9.53
C GLY A 58 11.31 13.99 -11.02
N GLN A 59 10.55 14.92 -11.59
CA GLN A 59 9.97 14.73 -12.92
C GLN A 59 10.85 15.19 -14.10
N LYS A 60 11.67 16.21 -13.93
CA LYS A 60 12.38 16.84 -15.06
C LYS A 60 13.86 17.17 -14.81
N GLY A 61 14.45 16.69 -13.75
CA GLY A 61 15.90 16.67 -13.48
C GLY A 61 16.72 17.98 -13.56
N ASN A 62 16.29 18.95 -14.36
CA ASN A 62 17.00 20.19 -14.64
C ASN A 62 16.16 21.46 -14.48
N GLU A 63 14.91 21.36 -14.02
CA GLU A 63 14.13 22.56 -13.78
C GLU A 63 14.54 23.24 -12.45
N PRO A 64 14.52 24.58 -12.40
CA PRO A 64 14.89 25.28 -11.19
C PRO A 64 13.96 24.90 -10.05
N HIS A 65 14.56 24.72 -8.88
CA HIS A 65 13.88 24.45 -7.62
C HIS A 65 12.82 25.54 -7.36
N GLN A 66 11.54 25.14 -7.32
CA GLN A 66 10.44 26.04 -7.02
C GLN A 66 9.93 25.73 -5.61
N LYS A 67 10.00 26.71 -4.73
CA LYS A 67 9.37 26.67 -3.41
C LYS A 67 8.06 27.46 -3.42
N CYS A 68 7.10 26.99 -2.66
CA CYS A 68 5.94 27.79 -2.29
C CYS A 68 6.11 28.39 -0.90
N ARG A 69 5.30 29.40 -0.57
CA ARG A 69 5.16 29.87 0.81
C ARG A 69 4.28 28.86 1.55
N LEU A 70 4.91 27.94 2.27
CA LEU A 70 4.24 26.86 2.98
C LEU A 70 4.05 27.22 4.46
N THR A 71 2.86 26.95 4.97
CA THR A 71 2.55 26.93 6.40
C THR A 71 1.96 25.58 6.75
N VAL A 72 2.60 24.83 7.63
CA VAL A 72 2.05 23.59 8.20
C VAL A 72 1.46 23.91 9.57
N VAL A 73 0.21 23.55 9.78
CA VAL A 73 -0.44 23.58 11.10
C VAL A 73 -0.29 22.19 11.69
N PRO A 74 0.58 22.02 12.71
CA PRO A 74 0.86 20.70 13.27
C PRO A 74 -0.35 20.11 14.01
N MET A 75 -0.36 18.80 14.15
CA MET A 75 -1.31 18.10 15.02
C MET A 75 -0.93 18.29 16.49
N GLU A 76 -1.94 18.37 17.34
CA GLU A 76 -1.73 18.32 18.80
C GLU A 76 -1.82 16.87 19.29
N GLY A 77 -0.86 16.43 20.11
CA GLY A 77 -0.86 15.14 20.79
C GLY A 77 -0.59 13.94 19.89
N TRP A 78 -0.20 14.13 18.64
CA TRP A 78 0.26 13.04 17.80
C TRP A 78 1.72 12.70 18.09
N GLU A 79 1.99 11.42 18.20
CA GLU A 79 3.34 10.87 18.36
C GLU A 79 3.64 9.89 17.22
N ARG A 80 4.91 9.74 16.90
CA ARG A 80 5.36 9.01 15.70
C ARG A 80 5.06 7.50 15.72
N ASP A 81 4.95 6.91 16.89
CA ASP A 81 4.60 5.50 17.12
C ASP A 81 3.10 5.23 17.06
N MET A 82 2.25 6.27 17.01
CA MET A 82 0.80 6.12 16.88
C MET A 82 0.41 5.59 15.51
N LEU A 83 -0.42 4.55 15.51
CA LEU A 83 -1.25 4.19 14.38
C LEU A 83 -2.52 5.07 14.37
N TYR A 84 -3.27 5.05 13.27
CA TYR A 84 -4.47 5.90 13.16
C TYR A 84 -5.48 5.64 14.29
N GLU A 85 -5.61 4.41 14.75
CA GLU A 85 -6.52 4.02 15.83
C GLU A 85 -6.19 4.66 17.18
N ASP A 86 -4.90 4.91 17.46
CA ASP A 86 -4.43 5.50 18.70
C ASP A 86 -4.78 6.99 18.79
N THR A 87 -5.06 7.62 17.66
CA THR A 87 -5.41 9.05 17.60
C THR A 87 -6.83 9.36 18.09
N GLY A 88 -7.71 8.36 18.20
CA GLY A 88 -9.12 8.55 18.53
C GLY A 88 -9.95 9.30 17.46
N LEU A 89 -9.35 9.65 16.32
CA LEU A 89 -10.05 10.37 15.25
C LEU A 89 -11.01 9.44 14.49
N PRO A 90 -12.19 9.96 14.07
CA PRO A 90 -13.07 9.21 13.20
C PRO A 90 -12.42 9.00 11.82
N TRP A 91 -12.56 7.78 11.29
CA TRP A 91 -12.09 7.50 9.93
C TRP A 91 -12.98 8.19 8.90
N VAL A 92 -12.41 9.09 8.14
CA VAL A 92 -13.04 9.67 6.95
C VAL A 92 -12.38 9.04 5.74
N LEU A 93 -13.13 8.18 5.01
CA LEU A 93 -12.58 7.43 3.90
C LEU A 93 -12.09 8.33 2.77
N PRO A 94 -10.81 8.21 2.37
CA PRO A 94 -10.25 9.01 1.28
C PRO A 94 -10.64 8.47 -0.11
N SER A 95 -11.11 7.22 -0.17
CA SER A 95 -11.50 6.53 -1.39
C SER A 95 -12.55 5.46 -1.06
N PRO A 96 -13.47 5.12 -2.00
CA PRO A 96 -14.38 3.99 -1.84
C PRO A 96 -13.66 2.65 -1.60
N ASN A 97 -12.41 2.53 -2.05
CA ASN A 97 -11.60 1.33 -1.86
C ASN A 97 -10.75 1.37 -0.57
N ILE A 98 -10.84 2.44 0.21
CA ILE A 98 -10.18 2.59 1.52
C ILE A 98 -11.26 2.83 2.60
N PRO A 99 -12.18 1.89 2.80
CA PRO A 99 -13.35 2.10 3.67
C PRO A 99 -13.03 2.08 5.16
N PHE A 100 -11.95 1.45 5.58
CA PHE A 100 -11.59 1.26 6.98
C PHE A 100 -10.20 1.83 7.27
N LYS A 101 -9.96 2.20 8.52
CA LYS A 101 -8.70 2.78 8.99
C LYS A 101 -7.49 1.86 8.81
N GLU A 102 -7.71 0.53 8.80
CA GLU A 102 -6.68 -0.48 8.57
C GLU A 102 -6.39 -0.72 7.08
N THR A 103 -7.31 -0.31 6.20
CA THR A 103 -7.18 -0.58 4.75
C THR A 103 -5.88 -0.02 4.13
N PRO A 104 -5.35 1.15 4.53
CA PRO A 104 -4.05 1.63 4.03
C PRO A 104 -2.90 0.66 4.29
N MET A 105 -2.89 -0.03 5.43
CA MET A 105 -1.86 -1.03 5.77
C MET A 105 -1.93 -2.22 4.80
N TYR A 106 -3.14 -2.69 4.51
CA TYR A 106 -3.38 -3.75 3.52
C TYR A 106 -3.06 -3.29 2.09
N TYR A 107 -3.38 -2.03 1.74
CA TYR A 107 -2.99 -1.46 0.46
C TYR A 107 -1.46 -1.51 0.27
N ALA A 108 -0.70 -1.16 1.29
CA ALA A 108 0.76 -1.20 1.21
C ALA A 108 1.32 -2.62 0.99
N ALA A 109 0.57 -3.67 1.40
CA ALA A 109 0.96 -5.07 1.21
C ALA A 109 0.40 -5.73 -0.07
N ALA A 110 -0.45 -5.03 -0.84
CA ALA A 110 -1.14 -5.63 -1.99
C ALA A 110 -1.16 -4.72 -3.24
N GLY A 111 -0.89 -3.42 -3.09
CA GLY A 111 -1.09 -2.44 -4.17
C GLY A 111 -0.35 -2.77 -5.45
N ILE A 112 0.91 -3.21 -5.37
CA ILE A 112 1.71 -3.60 -6.54
C ILE A 112 1.12 -4.84 -7.23
N CYS A 113 0.55 -5.80 -6.47
CA CYS A 113 -0.16 -6.93 -7.07
C CYS A 113 -1.38 -6.48 -7.88
N GLY A 114 -1.99 -5.34 -7.52
CA GLY A 114 -3.11 -4.74 -8.24
C GLY A 114 -2.73 -4.14 -9.59
N GLU A 115 -1.49 -3.73 -9.76
CA GLU A 115 -0.97 -3.23 -11.05
C GLU A 115 -0.84 -4.34 -12.10
N LEU A 116 -0.82 -5.61 -11.66
CA LEU A 116 -0.95 -6.77 -12.53
C LEU A 116 -2.43 -6.99 -12.91
N TYR A 117 -3.05 -5.94 -13.45
CA TYR A 117 -4.49 -5.88 -13.75
C TYR A 117 -4.96 -7.05 -14.61
N GLY A 118 -6.02 -7.72 -14.15
CA GLY A 118 -6.58 -8.89 -14.81
C GLY A 118 -5.90 -10.21 -14.47
N PHE A 119 -4.69 -10.17 -13.92
CA PHE A 119 -3.98 -11.36 -13.49
C PHE A 119 -4.45 -11.85 -12.12
N MET A 120 -4.49 -10.96 -11.14
CA MET A 120 -4.90 -11.28 -9.76
C MET A 120 -5.92 -10.25 -9.25
N ASN A 121 -6.92 -10.72 -8.50
CA ASN A 121 -7.82 -9.85 -7.75
C ASN A 121 -7.26 -9.62 -6.35
N ILE A 122 -7.19 -8.37 -5.94
CA ILE A 122 -6.70 -7.94 -4.61
C ILE A 122 -7.84 -7.47 -3.69
N GLY A 123 -9.05 -7.99 -3.88
CA GLY A 123 -10.22 -7.60 -3.10
C GLY A 123 -10.97 -6.38 -3.64
N ILE A 124 -10.48 -5.73 -4.68
CA ILE A 124 -11.19 -4.63 -5.35
C ILE A 124 -12.46 -5.19 -6.00
N GLY A 125 -13.59 -4.52 -5.72
CA GLY A 125 -14.90 -5.01 -6.12
C GLY A 125 -15.47 -6.09 -5.19
N TYR A 126 -14.94 -6.20 -4.00
CA TYR A 126 -15.45 -7.02 -2.91
C TYR A 126 -15.42 -6.23 -1.59
N THR A 127 -15.97 -6.79 -0.51
CA THR A 127 -16.09 -6.11 0.81
C THR A 127 -14.77 -5.98 1.58
N LEU A 128 -13.69 -6.61 1.10
CA LEU A 128 -12.37 -6.64 1.73
C LEU A 128 -11.29 -6.13 0.76
N PRO A 129 -11.35 -4.86 0.35
CA PRO A 129 -10.37 -4.30 -0.58
C PRO A 129 -8.96 -4.39 0.01
N PHE A 130 -8.01 -4.83 -0.83
CA PHE A 130 -6.60 -5.03 -0.51
C PHE A 130 -6.27 -6.11 0.53
N GLN A 131 -7.26 -6.77 1.14
CA GLN A 131 -7.05 -7.83 2.11
C GLN A 131 -7.01 -9.23 1.48
N LEU A 132 -7.10 -9.32 0.16
CA LEU A 132 -7.22 -10.57 -0.58
C LEU A 132 -6.18 -10.66 -1.68
N PHE A 133 -5.77 -11.89 -1.97
CA PHE A 133 -5.05 -12.26 -3.20
C PHE A 133 -5.75 -13.45 -3.83
N GLY A 134 -6.24 -13.34 -5.05
CA GLY A 134 -6.94 -14.46 -5.65
C GLY A 134 -7.10 -14.36 -7.16
N ALA A 135 -7.37 -15.52 -7.76
CA ALA A 135 -7.71 -15.64 -9.18
C ALA A 135 -8.63 -16.85 -9.41
N VAL A 136 -9.36 -16.86 -10.53
CA VAL A 136 -10.25 -17.99 -10.87
C VAL A 136 -9.48 -19.28 -11.16
N TRP A 137 -8.23 -19.20 -11.58
CA TRP A 137 -7.35 -20.31 -11.93
C TRP A 137 -6.43 -20.76 -10.79
N LEU A 138 -6.43 -20.05 -9.68
CA LEU A 138 -5.53 -20.27 -8.56
C LEU A 138 -6.08 -21.35 -7.63
N ASP A 139 -5.20 -22.19 -7.07
CA ASP A 139 -5.49 -23.11 -5.98
C ASP A 139 -5.10 -22.45 -4.65
N ALA A 140 -6.10 -22.08 -3.86
CA ALA A 140 -5.89 -21.37 -2.61
C ALA A 140 -5.10 -22.14 -1.56
N VAL A 141 -5.24 -23.48 -1.55
CA VAL A 141 -4.53 -24.34 -0.59
C VAL A 141 -3.05 -24.38 -0.92
N LYS A 142 -2.71 -24.63 -2.19
CA LYS A 142 -1.30 -24.63 -2.64
C LYS A 142 -0.61 -23.31 -2.44
N LEU A 143 -1.31 -22.19 -2.72
CA LEU A 143 -0.74 -20.86 -2.51
C LEU A 143 -0.49 -20.62 -1.02
N LYS A 144 -1.43 -21.04 -0.13
CA LYS A 144 -1.25 -20.90 1.30
C LYS A 144 -0.04 -21.69 1.80
N GLU A 145 0.05 -22.98 1.45
CA GLU A 145 1.18 -23.83 1.82
C GLU A 145 2.51 -23.23 1.37
N LYS A 146 2.54 -22.67 0.15
CA LYS A 146 3.74 -22.04 -0.38
C LYS A 146 4.13 -20.79 0.40
N LEU A 147 3.17 -19.89 0.70
CA LEU A 147 3.46 -18.67 1.47
C LEU A 147 3.81 -18.97 2.93
N ASP A 148 3.15 -19.95 3.55
CA ASP A 148 3.50 -20.39 4.90
C ASP A 148 4.94 -20.93 4.96
N SER A 149 5.41 -21.56 3.88
CA SER A 149 6.79 -22.08 3.80
C SER A 149 7.88 -21.01 3.79
N TYR A 150 7.53 -19.75 3.49
CA TYR A 150 8.47 -18.62 3.55
C TYR A 150 8.68 -18.09 4.97
N GLY A 151 7.82 -18.46 5.94
CA GLY A 151 7.95 -18.03 7.33
C GLY A 151 7.84 -16.51 7.52
N LEU A 152 6.92 -15.86 6.83
CA LEU A 152 6.74 -14.40 6.90
C LEU A 152 6.28 -13.97 8.29
N GLU A 153 7.12 -13.23 9.01
CA GLU A 153 6.80 -12.75 10.34
C GLU A 153 5.70 -11.69 10.31
N GLY A 154 4.84 -11.69 11.34
CA GLY A 154 3.82 -10.68 11.53
C GLY A 154 2.63 -10.75 10.56
N ILE A 155 2.58 -11.77 9.69
CA ILE A 155 1.51 -11.98 8.72
C ILE A 155 1.04 -13.44 8.76
N SER A 156 -0.26 -13.65 8.61
CA SER A 156 -0.86 -14.97 8.48
C SER A 156 -1.85 -15.02 7.32
N PHE A 157 -2.07 -16.21 6.76
CA PHE A 157 -2.93 -16.41 5.61
C PHE A 157 -4.02 -17.43 5.93
N ARG A 158 -5.23 -17.20 5.40
CA ARG A 158 -6.30 -18.20 5.32
C ARG A 158 -6.85 -18.29 3.92
N THR A 159 -7.29 -19.47 3.52
CA THR A 159 -7.98 -19.67 2.24
C THR A 159 -9.36 -19.00 2.24
N ILE A 160 -9.74 -18.44 1.10
CA ILE A 160 -11.05 -17.81 0.89
C ILE A 160 -11.55 -18.05 -0.53
N TRP A 161 -12.87 -18.15 -0.68
CA TRP A 161 -13.59 -18.15 -1.96
C TRP A 161 -14.55 -16.98 -1.96
N PHE A 162 -14.54 -16.18 -3.02
CA PHE A 162 -15.36 -14.99 -3.11
C PHE A 162 -15.76 -14.68 -4.56
N LYS A 163 -16.83 -13.88 -4.71
CA LYS A 163 -17.27 -13.37 -6.01
C LYS A 163 -17.22 -11.86 -6.00
N PRO A 164 -16.30 -11.22 -6.74
CA PRO A 164 -16.30 -9.79 -6.91
C PRO A 164 -17.60 -9.31 -7.56
N PHE A 165 -18.17 -8.23 -7.06
CA PHE A 165 -19.38 -7.62 -7.65
C PHE A 165 -19.02 -6.55 -8.69
N SER A 166 -17.76 -6.12 -8.77
CA SER A 166 -17.23 -5.18 -9.77
C SER A 166 -15.76 -5.47 -10.09
N GLY A 167 -15.19 -4.76 -11.06
CA GLY A 167 -13.78 -4.88 -11.44
C GLY A 167 -13.43 -6.16 -12.18
N SER A 168 -12.16 -6.54 -12.12
CA SER A 168 -11.67 -7.76 -12.75
C SER A 168 -12.28 -9.01 -12.12
N GLN A 169 -12.58 -10.02 -12.93
CA GLN A 169 -13.18 -11.30 -12.52
C GLN A 169 -14.57 -11.16 -11.89
N LYS A 170 -15.30 -10.05 -12.18
CA LYS A 170 -16.66 -9.80 -11.71
C LYS A 170 -17.58 -11.01 -11.93
N GLY A 171 -18.29 -11.43 -10.87
CA GLY A 171 -19.27 -12.51 -10.90
C GLY A 171 -18.68 -13.92 -11.00
N GLN A 172 -17.38 -14.06 -11.18
CA GLN A 172 -16.70 -15.35 -11.19
C GLN A 172 -16.36 -15.80 -9.77
N LEU A 173 -16.30 -17.11 -9.55
CA LEU A 173 -15.80 -17.65 -8.28
C LEU A 173 -14.28 -17.57 -8.27
N VAL A 174 -13.76 -16.64 -7.49
CA VAL A 174 -12.34 -16.47 -7.23
C VAL A 174 -11.96 -17.27 -6.00
N GLN A 175 -10.85 -17.94 -6.04
CA GLN A 175 -10.24 -18.55 -4.86
C GLN A 175 -8.87 -17.94 -4.61
N GLY A 176 -8.50 -17.84 -3.34
CA GLY A 176 -7.27 -17.20 -2.97
C GLY A 176 -7.07 -17.15 -1.46
N LEU A 177 -6.35 -16.15 -1.02
CA LEU A 177 -6.02 -15.96 0.39
C LEU A 177 -6.54 -14.63 0.90
N GLN A 178 -7.06 -14.62 2.11
CA GLN A 178 -7.13 -13.46 2.97
C GLN A 178 -5.92 -13.48 3.88
N TYR A 179 -5.30 -12.32 4.08
CA TYR A 179 -4.18 -12.19 4.98
C TYR A 179 -4.48 -11.21 6.12
N PHE A 180 -3.77 -11.38 7.22
CA PHE A 180 -3.94 -10.63 8.46
C PHE A 180 -2.58 -10.21 8.98
N PHE A 181 -2.47 -9.00 9.46
CA PHE A 181 -1.34 -8.60 10.29
C PHE A 181 -1.55 -9.17 11.70
N THR A 182 -0.67 -10.10 12.10
CA THR A 182 -0.62 -10.65 13.46
C THR A 182 0.31 -9.85 14.36
N ASP A 183 1.28 -9.16 13.76
CA ASP A 183 2.19 -8.21 14.37
C ASP A 183 2.66 -7.23 13.29
N TYR A 184 2.04 -6.05 13.23
CA TYR A 184 2.32 -5.07 12.18
C TYR A 184 3.75 -4.54 12.24
N GLU A 185 4.32 -4.43 13.43
CA GLU A 185 5.69 -3.92 13.60
C GLU A 185 6.73 -4.86 12.98
N LYS A 186 6.54 -6.18 13.14
CA LYS A 186 7.42 -7.20 12.57
C LYS A 186 7.15 -7.47 11.09
N ALA A 187 5.93 -7.20 10.63
CA ALA A 187 5.54 -7.47 9.26
C ALA A 187 6.38 -6.64 8.28
N ARG A 188 6.98 -7.30 7.30
CA ARG A 188 7.60 -6.65 6.14
C ARG A 188 6.54 -6.45 5.08
N VAL A 189 5.81 -5.34 5.25
CA VAL A 189 4.57 -5.06 4.54
C VAL A 189 4.80 -4.99 3.03
N THR A 190 5.78 -4.21 2.60
CA THR A 190 6.10 -4.04 1.18
C THR A 190 6.62 -5.33 0.54
N GLU A 191 7.43 -6.11 1.27
CA GLU A 191 7.98 -7.38 0.75
C GLU A 191 6.91 -8.45 0.56
N THR A 192 5.83 -8.43 1.35
CA THR A 192 4.75 -9.42 1.29
C THR A 192 4.21 -9.62 -0.11
N GLN A 193 3.95 -8.55 -0.84
CA GLN A 193 3.41 -8.62 -2.20
C GLN A 193 4.40 -9.26 -3.20
N PHE A 194 5.70 -9.08 -2.99
CA PHE A 194 6.72 -9.74 -3.82
C PHE A 194 6.79 -11.23 -3.53
N TYR A 195 6.64 -11.66 -2.27
CA TYR A 195 6.51 -13.07 -1.93
C TYR A 195 5.26 -13.71 -2.53
N VAL A 196 4.14 -12.99 -2.56
CA VAL A 196 2.92 -13.46 -3.25
C VAL A 196 3.17 -13.63 -4.74
N ILE A 197 3.79 -12.64 -5.40
CA ILE A 197 4.12 -12.69 -6.83
C ILE A 197 5.09 -13.85 -7.09
N GLN A 198 6.11 -14.03 -6.27
CA GLN A 198 7.07 -15.13 -6.38
C GLN A 198 6.38 -16.50 -6.22
N ALA A 199 5.54 -16.67 -5.20
CA ALA A 199 4.80 -17.91 -4.97
C ALA A 199 3.90 -18.27 -6.17
N VAL A 200 3.19 -17.26 -6.71
CA VAL A 200 2.35 -17.45 -7.89
C VAL A 200 3.19 -17.84 -9.11
N LYS A 201 4.32 -17.17 -9.35
CA LYS A 201 5.22 -17.49 -10.46
C LYS A 201 5.80 -18.90 -10.36
N GLU A 202 6.15 -19.35 -9.16
CA GLU A 202 6.69 -20.70 -8.93
C GLU A 202 5.63 -21.78 -9.10
N LEU A 203 4.40 -21.55 -8.63
CA LEU A 203 3.29 -22.50 -8.73
C LEU A 203 2.65 -22.53 -10.12
N TYR A 204 2.65 -21.41 -10.83
CA TYR A 204 1.95 -21.23 -12.10
C TYR A 204 2.83 -20.49 -13.13
N PRO A 205 3.95 -21.08 -13.56
CA PRO A 205 4.90 -20.42 -14.47
C PRO A 205 4.27 -20.01 -15.81
N ASP A 206 3.25 -20.75 -16.26
CA ASP A 206 2.52 -20.47 -17.49
C ASP A 206 1.45 -19.36 -17.35
N LYS A 207 1.20 -18.88 -16.14
CA LYS A 207 0.24 -17.80 -15.84
C LYS A 207 0.93 -16.48 -15.53
N GLY A 208 2.25 -16.47 -15.48
CA GLY A 208 3.02 -15.28 -15.16
C GLY A 208 2.90 -14.18 -16.22
N ALA A 209 2.87 -12.93 -15.76
CA ALA A 209 3.08 -11.75 -16.59
C ALA A 209 4.57 -11.58 -16.87
#